data_3eef110d2f6cf90850f277b73efc282e
#
_entry.id   3eef110d2f6cf90850f277b73efc282e
#
_cell.length_a   1.000
_cell.length_b   1.000
_cell.length_c   1.000
_cell.angle_alpha   90.00
_cell.angle_beta   90.00
_cell.angle_gamma   90.00
#
_symmetry.space_group_name_H-M   'P 1'
#
loop_
_entity.id
_entity.type
_entity.pdbx_description
1 polymer ?
#
loop_
_entity_poly.entity_id
_entity_poly.type
_entity_poly.pdbx_seq_one_letter_code
_entity_poly.pdbx_strand_id
1 'polypeptide(L)'
;MKNKTKKPKSKFKNLNKAGQLGLATLMISLPAVITSNAHAQPIKELKNVNVEVPTASSEASSKYAVVAGFNEKKTEVKPFGMEWNSVENTYTISNPTDDKKGKIGILYTNVGNYEGKPLDLKITLMDWDQYLNPDVQTFISYEQKEIGHSQSGYTWVDQVWEYVDHETGKPVKISGSFMTFADLDAKQYVEFSKETTDKIDKMYVSEDTWVDATQSSKGELKIGDVSNKVSNNDDKFAMVTALFDGGRMHFKWGKDYTGFDKTKPILLDGNKPVGGQYFAFSAKKPVKTELLKPAKRVSDADEKAKTENNLKVLSEKYSYEVSHTVPSEYEEFFYKSYVLSDTVPKELVVDKVEIVDETGKNVTDKFENKSNKNEISYSAKSDELKKSGFYGHTYTLKIEVNIDTKADISKLLDKDGNFIIQNTARVSKDGNTKDTNPVKTKIKKLPNEIKK
;
A
#
# COMPACT_ATOMS: atom_id res chain seq x y z
N MET A 1 47.87 -28.42 38.47
CA MET A 1 48.10 -27.73 37.23
C MET A 1 46.79 -27.85 36.38
N LYS A 2 45.97 -26.78 36.30
CA LYS A 2 44.72 -26.76 35.51
C LYS A 2 44.97 -25.89 34.29
N ASN A 3 45.04 -26.50 33.10
CA ASN A 3 45.12 -25.81 31.85
C ASN A 3 43.75 -25.19 31.52
N LYS A 4 43.68 -23.86 31.51
CA LYS A 4 42.54 -23.09 30.97
C LYS A 4 42.77 -22.87 29.49
N THR A 5 42.05 -23.57 28.65
CA THR A 5 41.91 -23.28 27.21
C THR A 5 41.12 -21.99 27.02
N LYS A 6 41.75 -20.95 26.48
CA LYS A 6 41.10 -19.69 26.07
C LYS A 6 40.30 -19.95 24.78
N LYS A 7 38.98 -19.74 24.83
CA LYS A 7 38.15 -19.62 23.65
C LYS A 7 38.50 -18.33 22.87
N PRO A 8 38.57 -18.35 21.55
CA PRO A 8 38.78 -17.13 20.78
C PRO A 8 37.55 -16.24 20.89
N LYS A 9 37.75 -14.98 21.25
CA LYS A 9 36.70 -13.94 21.23
C LYS A 9 36.35 -13.62 19.78
N SER A 10 35.11 -13.86 19.39
CA SER A 10 34.55 -13.43 18.10
C SER A 10 34.62 -11.91 17.99
N LYS A 11 35.27 -11.43 16.93
CA LYS A 11 35.35 -10.00 16.55
C LYS A 11 34.10 -9.53 15.76
N PHE A 12 32.94 -9.98 16.15
CA PHE A 12 31.68 -9.49 15.58
C PHE A 12 30.87 -8.72 16.64
N LYS A 13 31.41 -7.57 17.04
CA LYS A 13 30.63 -6.51 17.69
C LYS A 13 30.87 -5.26 16.84
N ASN A 14 29.97 -4.96 15.95
CA ASN A 14 29.60 -3.64 15.38
C ASN A 14 28.96 -3.77 13.98
N LEU A 15 27.94 -4.60 13.87
CA LEU A 15 27.10 -4.64 12.64
C LEU A 15 25.61 -4.28 12.91
N ASN A 16 25.30 -3.83 14.13
CA ASN A 16 23.92 -3.46 14.48
C ASN A 16 23.57 -1.98 14.23
N LYS A 17 24.25 -1.30 13.30
CA LYS A 17 23.85 0.03 12.80
C LYS A 17 23.74 0.09 11.27
N ALA A 18 23.82 -1.03 10.59
CA ALA A 18 23.74 -1.11 9.12
C ALA A 18 22.34 -1.51 8.59
N GLY A 19 21.34 -1.58 9.44
CA GLY A 19 19.95 -1.85 9.03
C GLY A 19 19.22 -0.64 8.44
N GLN A 20 19.89 0.49 8.26
CA GLN A 20 19.36 1.70 7.59
C GLN A 20 20.35 2.31 6.59
N LEU A 21 21.46 1.66 6.33
CA LEU A 21 22.33 2.04 5.24
C LEU A 21 22.05 1.05 4.11
N GLY A 22 21.31 1.52 3.11
CA GLY A 22 21.27 0.86 1.82
C GLY A 22 22.69 0.47 1.42
N LEU A 23 22.87 -0.71 0.88
CA LEU A 23 24.13 -1.15 0.30
C LEU A 23 24.64 -0.03 -0.64
N ALA A 24 25.52 0.81 -0.12
CA ALA A 24 26.19 1.80 -0.93
C ALA A 24 27.01 1.03 -1.97
N THR A 25 26.46 0.87 -3.16
CA THR A 25 27.17 0.31 -4.31
C THR A 25 28.23 1.31 -4.69
N LEU A 26 29.47 1.05 -4.34
CA LEU A 26 30.61 1.86 -4.77
C LEU A 26 30.70 1.82 -6.28
N MET A 27 30.56 2.98 -6.91
CA MET A 27 30.66 3.11 -8.37
C MET A 27 32.10 3.00 -8.85
N ILE A 28 32.30 2.19 -9.85
CA ILE A 28 33.48 2.27 -10.73
C ILE A 28 33.00 2.76 -12.08
N SER A 29 33.52 3.89 -12.53
CA SER A 29 33.39 4.33 -13.91
C SER A 29 34.17 3.38 -14.83
N LEU A 30 33.49 2.44 -15.47
CA LEU A 30 34.04 1.67 -16.57
C LEU A 30 33.99 2.51 -17.85
N PRO A 31 35.00 2.43 -18.72
CA PRO A 31 34.93 3.11 -20.01
C PRO A 31 33.75 2.56 -20.81
N ALA A 32 32.90 3.48 -21.26
CA ALA A 32 31.73 3.15 -22.06
C ALA A 32 32.18 2.52 -23.41
N VAL A 33 31.93 1.24 -23.56
CA VAL A 33 31.90 0.64 -24.93
C VAL A 33 30.54 1.02 -25.50
N ILE A 34 30.52 2.04 -26.34
CA ILE A 34 29.33 2.47 -27.09
C ILE A 34 29.06 1.41 -28.15
N THR A 35 28.22 0.45 -27.82
CA THR A 35 27.53 -0.35 -28.85
C THR A 35 26.24 0.37 -29.20
N SER A 36 25.93 0.48 -30.48
CA SER A 36 24.76 1.15 -31.04
C SER A 36 23.48 0.71 -30.36
N ASN A 37 23.03 1.50 -29.42
CA ASN A 37 21.76 1.30 -28.73
C ASN A 37 20.64 1.78 -29.66
N ALA A 38 19.62 0.96 -29.85
CA ALA A 38 18.31 1.49 -30.18
C ALA A 38 18.03 2.56 -29.10
N HIS A 39 17.91 3.82 -29.50
CA HIS A 39 17.71 4.91 -28.56
C HIS A 39 16.44 4.62 -27.76
N ALA A 40 16.59 4.41 -26.44
CA ALA A 40 15.45 4.40 -25.55
C ALA A 40 14.70 5.73 -25.73
N GLN A 41 13.39 5.67 -25.95
CA GLN A 41 12.60 6.88 -26.00
C GLN A 41 12.45 7.41 -24.57
N PRO A 42 12.61 8.72 -24.35
CA PRO A 42 12.30 9.28 -23.05
C PRO A 42 10.92 8.83 -22.56
N ILE A 43 10.81 8.42 -21.32
CA ILE A 43 9.56 7.85 -20.77
C ILE A 43 8.35 8.77 -21.04
N LYS A 44 8.53 10.09 -20.98
CA LYS A 44 7.49 11.10 -21.25
C LYS A 44 7.06 11.22 -22.72
N GLU A 45 7.70 10.51 -23.64
CA GLU A 45 7.38 10.54 -25.07
C GLU A 45 6.78 9.21 -25.59
N LEU A 46 6.43 8.28 -24.69
CA LEU A 46 5.82 7.00 -25.07
C LEU A 46 4.46 7.21 -25.73
N LYS A 47 4.27 6.65 -26.92
CA LYS A 47 3.03 6.84 -27.72
C LYS A 47 1.80 6.16 -27.15
N ASN A 48 1.99 5.04 -26.46
CA ASN A 48 0.90 4.15 -26.03
C ASN A 48 0.63 4.19 -24.51
N VAL A 49 1.39 4.98 -23.77
CA VAL A 49 1.25 5.14 -22.32
C VAL A 49 1.21 6.63 -22.02
N ASN A 50 0.17 7.04 -21.33
CA ASN A 50 0.04 8.44 -20.90
C ASN A 50 1.03 8.73 -19.76
N VAL A 51 2.08 9.51 -20.05
CA VAL A 51 3.11 9.91 -19.08
C VAL A 51 2.95 11.39 -18.77
N GLU A 52 2.91 11.71 -17.48
CA GLU A 52 2.72 13.07 -16.98
C GLU A 52 3.83 13.43 -15.99
N VAL A 53 4.37 14.64 -16.14
CA VAL A 53 5.14 15.31 -15.09
C VAL A 53 4.13 16.09 -14.24
N PRO A 54 3.85 15.69 -12.99
CA PRO A 54 2.80 16.31 -12.22
C PRO A 54 3.18 17.75 -11.82
N THR A 55 2.18 18.61 -11.77
CA THR A 55 2.27 19.98 -11.25
C THR A 55 1.66 20.05 -9.85
N ALA A 56 1.79 21.19 -9.17
CA ALA A 56 1.19 21.42 -7.85
C ALA A 56 -0.35 21.28 -7.84
N SER A 57 -1.02 21.40 -9.01
CA SER A 57 -2.47 21.24 -9.18
C SER A 57 -2.87 19.85 -9.64
N SER A 58 -1.94 18.98 -9.99
CA SER A 58 -2.26 17.62 -10.43
C SER A 58 -2.83 16.80 -9.28
N GLU A 59 -3.89 16.03 -9.56
CA GLU A 59 -4.47 15.06 -8.63
C GLU A 59 -4.66 13.71 -9.32
N ALA A 60 -4.26 12.63 -8.64
CA ALA A 60 -4.58 11.28 -9.07
C ALA A 60 -6.00 10.93 -8.65
N SER A 61 -6.78 10.34 -9.56
CA SER A 61 -8.15 9.92 -9.26
C SER A 61 -8.20 8.94 -8.09
N SER A 62 -9.23 9.09 -7.27
CA SER A 62 -9.53 8.18 -6.16
C SER A 62 -9.82 6.73 -6.60
N LYS A 63 -10.06 6.49 -7.90
CA LYS A 63 -10.10 5.15 -8.50
C LYS A 63 -8.80 4.37 -8.22
N TYR A 64 -7.65 5.05 -8.26
CA TYR A 64 -6.32 4.47 -8.08
C TYR A 64 -5.78 4.66 -6.66
N ALA A 65 -6.66 4.56 -5.66
CA ALA A 65 -6.27 4.75 -4.27
C ALA A 65 -5.66 3.50 -3.62
N VAL A 66 -5.90 2.33 -4.19
CA VAL A 66 -5.41 1.07 -3.61
C VAL A 66 -3.92 0.95 -3.87
N VAL A 67 -3.19 0.78 -2.79
CA VAL A 67 -1.76 0.52 -2.76
C VAL A 67 -1.44 -0.37 -1.57
N ALA A 68 -0.48 -1.27 -1.73
CA ALA A 68 0.00 -2.05 -0.60
C ALA A 68 0.84 -1.16 0.33
N GLY A 69 0.57 -1.24 1.62
CA GLY A 69 1.34 -0.58 2.67
C GLY A 69 1.67 -1.57 3.78
N PHE A 70 2.89 -1.52 4.29
CA PHE A 70 3.27 -2.34 5.43
C PHE A 70 2.85 -1.68 6.74
N ASN A 71 2.17 -2.43 7.60
CA ASN A 71 1.78 -1.98 8.94
C ASN A 71 2.40 -2.91 9.98
N GLU A 72 3.40 -2.44 10.72
CA GLU A 72 4.15 -3.23 11.71
C GLU A 72 3.28 -3.94 12.75
N LYS A 73 2.06 -3.46 13.00
CA LYS A 73 1.14 -4.01 14.01
C LYS A 73 0.15 -5.03 13.45
N LYS A 74 -0.05 -5.05 12.12
CA LYS A 74 -1.10 -5.86 11.49
C LYS A 74 -0.60 -6.75 10.38
N THR A 75 0.46 -6.34 9.67
CA THR A 75 1.00 -7.12 8.58
C THR A 75 1.78 -8.30 9.11
N GLU A 76 1.32 -9.48 8.79
CA GLU A 76 2.07 -10.72 8.95
C GLU A 76 2.66 -11.10 7.60
N VAL A 77 3.84 -11.68 7.62
CA VAL A 77 4.53 -12.13 6.41
C VAL A 77 4.53 -13.66 6.39
N LYS A 78 3.86 -14.23 5.40
CA LYS A 78 3.65 -15.69 5.27
C LYS A 78 4.31 -16.22 4.00
N PRO A 79 5.45 -16.91 4.11
CA PRO A 79 6.09 -17.50 2.94
C PRO A 79 5.37 -18.75 2.47
N PHE A 80 5.48 -19.03 1.18
CA PHE A 80 5.17 -20.33 0.62
C PHE A 80 6.32 -20.78 -0.28
N GLY A 81 6.98 -21.88 0.14
CA GLY A 81 8.15 -22.43 -0.54
C GLY A 81 9.44 -21.61 -0.38
N MET A 82 9.50 -20.69 0.58
CA MET A 82 10.69 -19.92 0.96
C MET A 82 11.07 -20.20 2.41
N GLU A 83 12.34 -20.02 2.77
CA GLU A 83 12.89 -20.31 4.07
C GLU A 83 13.23 -19.02 4.85
N TRP A 84 13.13 -19.09 6.16
CA TRP A 84 13.52 -17.98 7.03
C TRP A 84 15.04 -17.87 7.15
N ASN A 85 15.58 -16.71 6.80
CA ASN A 85 16.98 -16.36 7.01
C ASN A 85 17.10 -15.42 8.22
N SER A 86 17.51 -15.97 9.36
CA SER A 86 17.63 -15.21 10.61
C SER A 86 18.80 -14.22 10.64
N VAL A 87 19.74 -14.33 9.72
CA VAL A 87 20.89 -13.41 9.63
C VAL A 87 20.47 -12.11 8.97
N GLU A 88 19.71 -12.21 7.89
CA GLU A 88 19.25 -11.06 7.09
C GLU A 88 17.83 -10.59 7.49
N ASN A 89 17.12 -11.34 8.34
CA ASN A 89 15.72 -11.12 8.69
C ASN A 89 14.78 -11.10 7.45
N THR A 90 15.01 -12.01 6.52
CA THR A 90 14.26 -12.13 5.27
C THR A 90 13.72 -13.53 5.05
N TYR A 91 12.71 -13.68 4.20
CA TYR A 91 12.33 -14.97 3.65
C TYR A 91 13.03 -15.18 2.32
N THR A 92 13.82 -16.24 2.21
CA THR A 92 14.79 -16.42 1.13
C THR A 92 14.62 -17.77 0.45
N ILE A 93 14.90 -17.82 -0.84
CA ILE A 93 15.13 -19.07 -1.57
C ILE A 93 16.42 -18.94 -2.38
N SER A 94 17.24 -19.99 -2.33
CA SER A 94 18.49 -20.08 -3.08
C SER A 94 18.36 -21.13 -4.18
N ASN A 95 18.79 -20.79 -5.40
CA ASN A 95 18.81 -21.69 -6.55
C ASN A 95 17.51 -22.49 -6.78
N PRO A 96 16.32 -21.83 -6.85
CA PRO A 96 15.09 -22.54 -7.08
C PRO A 96 15.11 -23.24 -8.46
N THR A 97 14.61 -24.47 -8.50
CA THR A 97 14.51 -25.25 -9.73
C THR A 97 13.24 -24.88 -10.51
N ASP A 98 13.21 -25.16 -11.81
CA ASP A 98 12.10 -24.76 -12.72
C ASP A 98 10.72 -25.27 -12.28
N ASP A 99 10.66 -26.41 -11.59
CA ASP A 99 9.40 -26.96 -11.05
C ASP A 99 8.78 -26.08 -9.94
N LYS A 100 9.54 -25.11 -9.42
CA LYS A 100 9.08 -24.12 -8.42
C LYS A 100 8.39 -22.89 -9.03
N LYS A 101 8.53 -22.67 -10.34
CA LYS A 101 7.91 -21.54 -11.04
C LYS A 101 6.39 -21.53 -10.82
N GLY A 102 5.86 -20.38 -10.39
CA GLY A 102 4.44 -20.21 -10.03
C GLY A 102 3.98 -20.86 -8.72
N LYS A 103 4.90 -21.46 -7.93
CA LYS A 103 4.56 -22.20 -6.71
C LYS A 103 5.21 -21.66 -5.43
N ILE A 104 6.09 -20.68 -5.56
CA ILE A 104 6.82 -20.08 -4.43
C ILE A 104 6.59 -18.57 -4.40
N GLY A 105 6.69 -18.00 -3.22
CA GLY A 105 6.52 -16.58 -3.02
C GLY A 105 6.21 -16.21 -1.58
N ILE A 106 5.50 -15.08 -1.42
CA ILE A 106 5.20 -14.50 -0.11
C ILE A 106 3.80 -13.89 -0.09
N LEU A 107 3.17 -13.93 1.08
CA LEU A 107 1.91 -13.25 1.36
C LEU A 107 2.14 -12.22 2.47
N TYR A 108 1.92 -10.95 2.18
CA TYR A 108 1.83 -9.87 3.17
C TYR A 108 0.37 -9.64 3.52
N THR A 109 -0.02 -9.88 4.78
CA THR A 109 -1.42 -9.72 5.20
C THR A 109 -1.73 -8.27 5.61
N ASN A 110 -3.01 -7.87 5.54
CA ASN A 110 -3.48 -6.55 5.98
C ASN A 110 -2.68 -5.36 5.41
N VAL A 111 -2.37 -5.39 4.12
CA VAL A 111 -1.59 -4.36 3.44
C VAL A 111 -2.42 -3.16 2.98
N GLY A 112 -3.72 -3.22 3.10
CA GLY A 112 -4.62 -2.16 2.67
C GLY A 112 -6.07 -2.47 2.92
N ASN A 113 -6.95 -1.65 2.37
CA ASN A 113 -8.40 -1.81 2.47
C ASN A 113 -9.06 -1.44 1.14
N TYR A 114 -10.07 -2.20 0.76
CA TYR A 114 -10.89 -1.89 -0.40
C TYR A 114 -12.37 -2.07 -0.04
N GLU A 115 -13.15 -1.00 -0.18
CA GLU A 115 -14.58 -0.97 0.16
C GLU A 115 -14.90 -1.46 1.58
N GLY A 116 -14.01 -1.14 2.54
CA GLY A 116 -14.16 -1.52 3.95
C GLY A 116 -13.71 -2.94 4.30
N LYS A 117 -13.08 -3.67 3.35
CA LYS A 117 -12.53 -5.01 3.57
C LYS A 117 -11.01 -4.99 3.56
N PRO A 118 -10.36 -5.69 4.50
CA PRO A 118 -8.91 -5.83 4.51
C PRO A 118 -8.41 -6.58 3.27
N LEU A 119 -7.28 -6.12 2.74
CA LEU A 119 -6.57 -6.72 1.62
C LEU A 119 -5.24 -7.31 2.08
N ASP A 120 -4.88 -8.43 1.47
CA ASP A 120 -3.54 -9.00 1.51
C ASP A 120 -2.88 -8.83 0.14
N LEU A 121 -1.55 -8.80 0.11
CA LEU A 121 -0.76 -8.82 -1.11
C LEU A 121 -0.07 -10.18 -1.25
N LYS A 122 -0.44 -10.93 -2.28
CA LYS A 122 0.22 -12.17 -2.66
C LYS A 122 1.23 -11.91 -3.78
N ILE A 123 2.50 -12.24 -3.53
CA ILE A 123 3.57 -12.16 -4.51
C ILE A 123 3.98 -13.58 -4.87
N THR A 124 3.91 -13.90 -6.16
CA THR A 124 4.28 -15.23 -6.68
C THR A 124 5.45 -15.08 -7.66
N LEU A 125 6.49 -15.85 -7.46
CA LEU A 125 7.62 -15.96 -8.39
C LEU A 125 7.21 -16.82 -9.59
N MET A 126 7.24 -16.24 -10.78
CA MET A 126 6.77 -16.90 -12.02
C MET A 126 7.91 -17.47 -12.82
N ASP A 127 9.03 -16.74 -12.89
CA ASP A 127 10.20 -17.11 -13.65
C ASP A 127 11.43 -16.31 -13.16
N TRP A 128 12.63 -16.71 -13.59
CA TRP A 128 13.89 -16.02 -13.30
C TRP A 128 14.96 -16.36 -14.33
N ASP A 129 15.91 -15.46 -14.55
CA ASP A 129 17.11 -15.69 -15.35
C ASP A 129 18.33 -15.65 -14.43
N GLN A 130 18.85 -16.83 -14.11
CA GLN A 130 19.97 -16.98 -13.19
C GLN A 130 21.28 -16.58 -13.88
N TYR A 131 22.09 -15.81 -13.15
CA TYR A 131 23.44 -15.49 -13.55
C TYR A 131 24.36 -16.67 -13.19
N LEU A 132 24.87 -17.37 -14.19
CA LEU A 132 25.60 -18.65 -14.02
C LEU A 132 27.05 -18.43 -13.58
N ASN A 133 27.28 -17.73 -12.49
CA ASN A 133 28.60 -17.58 -11.92
C ASN A 133 28.67 -18.31 -10.55
N PRO A 134 29.54 -19.33 -10.42
CA PRO A 134 29.63 -20.10 -9.18
C PRO A 134 30.16 -19.29 -7.98
N ASP A 135 30.81 -18.16 -8.21
CA ASP A 135 31.35 -17.31 -7.16
C ASP A 135 30.34 -16.27 -6.65
N VAL A 136 29.16 -16.18 -7.27
CA VAL A 136 28.10 -15.27 -6.85
C VAL A 136 27.09 -16.03 -6.01
N GLN A 137 26.88 -15.59 -4.78
CA GLN A 137 25.80 -16.11 -3.96
C GLN A 137 24.44 -15.83 -4.63
N THR A 138 23.66 -16.85 -4.86
CA THR A 138 22.37 -16.80 -5.54
C THR A 138 21.24 -16.86 -4.53
N PHE A 139 20.42 -15.83 -4.48
CA PHE A 139 19.20 -15.81 -3.68
C PHE A 139 18.15 -14.87 -4.24
N ILE A 140 16.90 -15.13 -3.90
CA ILE A 140 15.75 -14.24 -4.01
C ILE A 140 15.16 -14.13 -2.62
N SER A 141 14.96 -12.92 -2.11
CA SER A 141 14.44 -12.70 -0.77
C SER A 141 13.39 -11.58 -0.70
N TYR A 142 12.56 -11.66 0.32
CA TYR A 142 11.56 -10.67 0.68
C TYR A 142 11.71 -10.25 2.13
N GLU A 143 11.49 -8.96 2.38
CA GLU A 143 11.65 -8.36 3.69
C GLU A 143 10.53 -8.76 4.66
N GLN A 144 10.88 -8.85 5.96
CA GLN A 144 9.93 -9.16 7.03
C GLN A 144 9.19 -7.91 7.54
N LYS A 145 9.82 -6.74 7.45
CA LYS A 145 9.34 -5.50 8.07
C LYS A 145 8.91 -4.43 7.07
N GLU A 146 8.97 -4.75 5.80
CA GLU A 146 8.53 -3.88 4.72
C GLU A 146 8.17 -4.73 3.50
N ILE A 147 7.52 -4.12 2.51
CA ILE A 147 7.29 -4.77 1.22
C ILE A 147 8.50 -4.44 0.35
N GLY A 148 9.47 -5.33 0.33
CA GLY A 148 10.73 -5.18 -0.38
C GLY A 148 11.19 -6.50 -0.98
N HIS A 149 11.99 -6.42 -2.02
CA HIS A 149 12.54 -7.55 -2.76
C HIS A 149 14.04 -7.37 -2.96
N SER A 150 14.80 -8.39 -2.63
CA SER A 150 16.23 -8.45 -2.94
C SER A 150 16.53 -9.69 -3.77
N GLN A 151 17.48 -9.55 -4.68
CA GLN A 151 17.98 -10.68 -5.47
C GLN A 151 19.50 -10.58 -5.66
N SER A 152 20.16 -11.72 -5.74
CA SER A 152 21.57 -11.84 -6.09
C SER A 152 21.76 -13.03 -7.01
N GLY A 153 22.63 -12.89 -8.01
CA GLY A 153 22.88 -13.95 -8.98
C GLY A 153 21.77 -14.16 -10.02
N TYR A 154 20.88 -13.16 -10.19
CA TYR A 154 19.82 -13.15 -11.21
C TYR A 154 19.90 -11.87 -12.05
N THR A 155 19.68 -11.97 -13.36
CA THR A 155 19.55 -10.80 -14.23
C THR A 155 18.16 -10.19 -14.11
N TRP A 156 17.16 -11.02 -13.91
CA TRP A 156 15.79 -10.62 -13.59
C TRP A 156 15.04 -11.73 -12.84
N VAL A 157 14.02 -11.31 -12.12
CA VAL A 157 13.05 -12.17 -11.44
C VAL A 157 11.65 -11.72 -11.84
N ASP A 158 10.87 -12.63 -12.41
CA ASP A 158 9.51 -12.40 -12.88
C ASP A 158 8.49 -12.70 -11.76
N GLN A 159 7.59 -11.76 -11.52
CA GLN A 159 6.68 -11.79 -10.38
C GLN A 159 5.26 -11.40 -10.76
N VAL A 160 4.30 -12.03 -10.13
CA VAL A 160 2.91 -11.59 -10.10
C VAL A 160 2.58 -11.08 -8.70
N TRP A 161 2.14 -9.83 -8.62
CA TRP A 161 1.60 -9.20 -7.43
C TRP A 161 0.09 -9.12 -7.56
N GLU A 162 -0.65 -9.67 -6.59
CA GLU A 162 -2.09 -9.77 -6.65
C GLU A 162 -2.72 -9.47 -5.29
N TYR A 163 -3.68 -8.53 -5.27
CA TYR A 163 -4.47 -8.29 -4.07
C TYR A 163 -5.51 -9.39 -3.88
N VAL A 164 -5.52 -9.96 -2.68
CA VAL A 164 -6.47 -10.99 -2.29
C VAL A 164 -7.27 -10.55 -1.04
N ASP A 165 -8.47 -11.04 -0.93
CA ASP A 165 -9.34 -10.81 0.23
C ASP A 165 -8.74 -11.51 1.46
N HIS A 166 -8.59 -10.77 2.55
CA HIS A 166 -7.94 -11.26 3.77
C HIS A 166 -8.61 -12.51 4.38
N GLU A 167 -9.95 -12.58 4.32
CA GLU A 167 -10.70 -13.68 4.94
C GLU A 167 -10.70 -14.94 4.07
N THR A 168 -10.79 -14.74 2.75
CA THR A 168 -11.00 -15.87 1.81
C THR A 168 -9.76 -16.26 1.03
N GLY A 169 -8.73 -15.40 0.99
CA GLY A 169 -7.51 -15.58 0.18
C GLY A 169 -7.77 -15.56 -1.33
N LYS A 170 -8.97 -15.17 -1.79
CA LYS A 170 -9.31 -15.11 -3.22
C LYS A 170 -8.97 -13.76 -3.82
N PRO A 171 -8.62 -13.71 -5.12
CA PRO A 171 -8.40 -12.45 -5.82
C PRO A 171 -9.57 -11.49 -5.67
N VAL A 172 -9.27 -10.21 -5.42
CA VAL A 172 -10.27 -9.14 -5.30
C VAL A 172 -10.34 -8.37 -6.61
N LYS A 173 -11.56 -8.16 -7.10
CA LYS A 173 -11.79 -7.29 -8.24
C LYS A 173 -11.72 -5.83 -7.80
N ILE A 174 -10.55 -5.23 -7.94
CA ILE A 174 -10.28 -3.81 -7.64
C ILE A 174 -10.49 -2.99 -8.92
N SER A 175 -11.10 -1.81 -8.80
CA SER A 175 -11.31 -0.93 -9.96
C SER A 175 -10.02 -0.31 -10.48
N GLY A 176 -9.08 0.01 -9.58
CA GLY A 176 -7.78 0.52 -9.92
C GLY A 176 -6.84 0.54 -8.72
N SER A 177 -5.56 0.46 -8.99
CA SER A 177 -4.48 0.53 -8.00
C SER A 177 -3.32 1.34 -8.55
N PHE A 178 -2.39 1.72 -7.70
CA PHE A 178 -1.13 2.29 -8.15
C PHE A 178 0.05 1.58 -7.52
N MET A 179 1.20 1.73 -8.14
CA MET A 179 2.48 1.28 -7.61
C MET A 179 3.57 2.27 -7.98
N THR A 180 4.37 2.64 -7.02
CA THR A 180 5.58 3.44 -7.24
C THR A 180 6.79 2.53 -7.12
N PHE A 181 7.47 2.35 -8.23
CA PHE A 181 8.75 1.67 -8.32
C PHE A 181 9.81 2.72 -8.03
N ALA A 182 10.51 2.55 -6.93
CA ALA A 182 11.51 3.47 -6.43
C ALA A 182 12.91 2.85 -6.54
N ASP A 183 13.93 3.66 -6.30
CA ASP A 183 15.33 3.19 -6.34
C ASP A 183 15.70 2.52 -7.68
N LEU A 184 15.13 3.04 -8.78
CA LEU A 184 15.50 2.60 -10.13
C LEU A 184 16.82 3.26 -10.50
N ASP A 185 17.91 2.67 -10.01
CA ASP A 185 19.26 3.19 -10.14
C ASP A 185 20.25 2.11 -10.62
N ALA A 186 21.51 2.46 -10.78
CA ALA A 186 22.59 1.52 -11.10
C ALA A 186 22.21 0.48 -12.17
N LYS A 187 21.47 0.92 -13.20
CA LYS A 187 20.91 0.11 -14.32
C LYS A 187 19.79 -0.87 -13.91
N GLN A 188 19.15 -0.67 -12.78
CA GLN A 188 17.95 -1.41 -12.42
C GLN A 188 16.78 -1.03 -13.33
N TYR A 189 15.87 -1.97 -13.50
CA TYR A 189 14.65 -1.77 -14.30
C TYR A 189 13.47 -2.57 -13.77
N VAL A 190 12.28 -2.11 -14.10
CA VAL A 190 11.04 -2.88 -14.09
C VAL A 190 10.59 -3.12 -15.52
N GLU A 191 10.14 -4.35 -15.84
CA GLU A 191 9.59 -4.71 -17.16
C GLU A 191 8.19 -5.29 -16.97
N PHE A 192 7.19 -4.54 -17.39
CA PHE A 192 5.79 -4.97 -17.32
C PHE A 192 5.48 -5.93 -18.46
N SER A 193 4.77 -7.03 -18.15
CA SER A 193 4.19 -7.89 -19.17
C SER A 193 3.22 -7.09 -20.05
N LYS A 194 2.93 -7.57 -21.25
CA LYS A 194 1.91 -6.95 -22.12
C LYS A 194 0.57 -6.81 -21.41
N GLU A 195 0.12 -7.84 -20.67
CA GLU A 195 -1.14 -7.80 -19.91
C GLU A 195 -1.18 -6.63 -18.92
N THR A 196 -0.08 -6.38 -18.23
CA THR A 196 0.03 -5.27 -17.27
C THR A 196 0.18 -3.94 -18.00
N THR A 197 0.97 -3.88 -19.05
CA THR A 197 1.14 -2.68 -19.88
C THR A 197 -0.20 -2.17 -20.43
N ASP A 198 -1.04 -3.08 -20.91
CA ASP A 198 -2.37 -2.75 -21.45
C ASP A 198 -3.33 -2.20 -20.38
N LYS A 199 -3.04 -2.40 -19.09
CA LYS A 199 -3.81 -1.89 -17.95
C LYS A 199 -3.27 -0.60 -17.37
N ILE A 200 -2.13 -0.11 -17.84
CA ILE A 200 -1.58 1.17 -17.39
C ILE A 200 -2.43 2.29 -17.99
N ASP A 201 -3.13 3.02 -17.13
CA ASP A 201 -3.91 4.20 -17.55
C ASP A 201 -3.00 5.43 -17.65
N LYS A 202 -2.11 5.60 -16.67
CA LYS A 202 -1.20 6.75 -16.59
C LYS A 202 0.07 6.40 -15.83
N MET A 203 1.15 7.06 -16.17
CA MET A 203 2.39 7.07 -15.40
C MET A 203 2.77 8.48 -14.97
N TYR A 204 3.38 8.59 -13.79
CA TYR A 204 3.98 9.83 -13.30
C TYR A 204 5.47 9.67 -13.14
N VAL A 205 6.21 10.68 -13.58
CA VAL A 205 7.67 10.82 -13.41
C VAL A 205 8.00 12.24 -12.99
N SER A 206 9.16 12.47 -12.36
CA SER A 206 9.63 13.82 -12.10
C SER A 206 10.17 14.48 -13.39
N GLU A 207 10.24 15.80 -13.40
CA GLU A 207 10.76 16.57 -14.55
C GLU A 207 12.23 16.23 -14.84
N ASP A 208 13.00 15.98 -13.78
CA ASP A 208 14.42 15.63 -13.80
C ASP A 208 14.67 14.10 -13.80
N THR A 209 13.65 13.32 -14.17
CA THR A 209 13.77 11.84 -14.19
C THR A 209 14.94 11.37 -15.04
N TRP A 210 15.66 10.39 -14.55
CA TRP A 210 16.74 9.71 -15.26
C TRP A 210 16.39 8.29 -15.68
N VAL A 211 15.12 7.90 -15.50
CA VAL A 211 14.63 6.61 -16.03
C VAL A 211 14.05 6.81 -17.43
N ASP A 212 14.36 5.88 -18.32
CA ASP A 212 13.84 5.82 -19.68
C ASP A 212 13.05 4.54 -19.90
N ALA A 213 12.30 4.52 -20.99
CA ALA A 213 11.44 3.39 -21.32
C ALA A 213 11.72 2.85 -22.73
N THR A 214 11.57 1.55 -22.86
CA THR A 214 11.56 0.84 -24.13
C THR A 214 10.35 -0.10 -24.18
N GLN A 215 9.69 -0.14 -25.33
CA GLN A 215 8.61 -1.09 -25.56
C GLN A 215 9.03 -2.16 -26.56
N SER A 216 8.85 -3.43 -26.19
CA SER A 216 9.14 -4.54 -27.07
C SER A 216 8.09 -4.66 -28.19
N SER A 217 8.44 -5.35 -29.28
CA SER A 217 7.48 -5.68 -30.36
C SER A 217 6.33 -6.56 -29.87
N LYS A 218 6.48 -7.20 -28.71
CA LYS A 218 5.44 -8.00 -28.04
C LYS A 218 4.52 -7.16 -27.14
N GLY A 219 4.80 -5.87 -26.97
CA GLY A 219 4.01 -4.96 -26.15
C GLY A 219 4.41 -4.91 -24.68
N GLU A 220 5.51 -5.55 -24.28
CA GLU A 220 6.10 -5.42 -22.96
C GLU A 220 6.75 -4.04 -22.79
N LEU A 221 6.63 -3.43 -21.63
CA LEU A 221 7.16 -2.10 -21.33
C LEU A 221 8.26 -2.20 -20.27
N LYS A 222 9.50 -1.94 -20.66
CA LYS A 222 10.67 -1.88 -19.76
C LYS A 222 10.98 -0.43 -19.43
N ILE A 223 11.10 -0.14 -18.13
CA ILE A 223 11.46 1.18 -17.60
C ILE A 223 12.66 0.99 -16.69
N GLY A 224 13.73 1.73 -16.91
CA GLY A 224 14.95 1.57 -16.14
C GLY A 224 15.87 2.77 -16.15
N ASP A 225 16.82 2.72 -15.24
CA ASP A 225 17.88 3.71 -15.14
C ASP A 225 18.83 3.67 -16.36
N VAL A 226 19.05 4.83 -16.93
CA VAL A 226 20.04 5.03 -18.00
C VAL A 226 21.25 5.83 -17.54
N SER A 227 21.20 6.40 -16.34
CA SER A 227 22.24 7.27 -15.80
C SER A 227 23.42 6.50 -15.21
N ASN A 228 23.20 5.26 -14.79
CA ASN A 228 24.13 4.42 -14.01
C ASN A 228 24.65 5.12 -12.74
N LYS A 229 23.80 5.93 -12.10
CA LYS A 229 24.07 6.60 -10.84
C LYS A 229 23.38 5.84 -9.72
N VAL A 230 23.70 6.19 -8.49
CA VAL A 230 23.05 5.68 -7.28
C VAL A 230 22.13 6.75 -6.71
N SER A 231 20.96 6.34 -6.24
CA SER A 231 19.95 7.19 -5.61
C SER A 231 19.65 6.73 -4.19
N ASN A 232 18.80 7.48 -3.50
CA ASN A 232 18.14 7.02 -2.30
C ASN A 232 16.70 6.58 -2.63
N ASN A 233 16.12 5.73 -1.80
CA ASN A 233 14.78 5.20 -2.02
C ASN A 233 13.68 6.26 -2.17
N ASP A 234 13.89 7.49 -1.68
CA ASP A 234 12.93 8.60 -1.75
C ASP A 234 13.24 9.62 -2.87
N ASP A 235 14.29 9.37 -3.67
CA ASP A 235 14.69 10.28 -4.75
C ASP A 235 13.75 10.17 -5.96
N LYS A 236 12.93 11.19 -6.19
CA LYS A 236 11.86 11.19 -7.20
C LYS A 236 12.35 11.03 -8.65
N PHE A 237 13.58 11.46 -8.94
CA PHE A 237 14.18 11.31 -10.27
C PHE A 237 14.51 9.85 -10.62
N ALA A 238 14.61 8.95 -9.61
CA ALA A 238 14.83 7.50 -9.78
C ALA A 238 13.54 6.68 -9.55
N MET A 239 12.38 7.29 -9.76
CA MET A 239 11.08 6.67 -9.54
C MET A 239 10.18 6.74 -10.78
N VAL A 240 9.31 5.76 -10.87
CA VAL A 240 8.13 5.79 -11.74
C VAL A 240 6.91 5.33 -10.96
N THR A 241 5.83 6.08 -11.05
CA THR A 241 4.53 5.66 -10.51
C THR A 241 3.63 5.26 -11.66
N ALA A 242 3.07 4.07 -11.62
CA ALA A 242 2.11 3.60 -12.61
C ALA A 242 0.73 3.42 -11.96
N LEU A 243 -0.31 3.91 -12.63
CA LEU A 243 -1.71 3.71 -12.29
C LEU A 243 -2.27 2.58 -13.14
N PHE A 244 -2.81 1.55 -12.50
CA PHE A 244 -3.26 0.33 -13.16
C PHE A 244 -4.77 0.14 -13.00
N ASP A 245 -5.43 -0.32 -14.06
CA ASP A 245 -6.77 -0.88 -13.96
C ASP A 245 -6.71 -2.28 -13.35
N GLY A 246 -7.29 -2.41 -12.17
CA GLY A 246 -7.32 -3.66 -11.42
C GLY A 246 -6.30 -3.78 -10.30
N GLY A 247 -6.20 -4.96 -9.73
CA GLY A 247 -5.36 -5.27 -8.55
C GLY A 247 -4.33 -6.36 -8.78
N ARG A 248 -4.02 -6.70 -10.05
CA ARG A 248 -3.04 -7.72 -10.41
C ARG A 248 -2.04 -7.15 -11.41
N MET A 249 -0.77 -7.26 -11.07
CA MET A 249 0.36 -6.78 -11.86
C MET A 249 1.33 -7.94 -12.10
N HIS A 250 1.82 -8.05 -13.33
CA HIS A 250 2.83 -9.03 -13.75
C HIS A 250 4.01 -8.28 -14.35
N PHE A 251 5.17 -8.40 -13.70
CA PHE A 251 6.36 -7.66 -14.10
C PHE A 251 7.64 -8.37 -13.62
N LYS A 252 8.76 -7.97 -14.24
CA LYS A 252 10.11 -8.39 -13.83
C LYS A 252 10.80 -7.24 -13.12
N TRP A 253 11.50 -7.56 -12.05
CA TRP A 253 12.59 -6.76 -11.53
C TRP A 253 13.90 -7.26 -12.12
N GLY A 254 14.73 -6.36 -12.60
CA GLY A 254 15.98 -6.74 -13.17
C GLY A 254 17.05 -5.67 -13.16
N LYS A 255 18.24 -6.06 -13.57
CA LYS A 255 19.37 -5.16 -13.80
C LYS A 255 19.94 -5.42 -15.19
N ASP A 256 20.27 -4.35 -15.90
CA ASP A 256 20.86 -4.47 -17.23
C ASP A 256 22.36 -4.80 -17.13
N TYR A 257 22.65 -6.04 -17.46
CA TYR A 257 24.03 -6.56 -17.55
C TYR A 257 24.54 -6.63 -18.99
N THR A 258 23.99 -5.83 -19.90
CA THR A 258 24.47 -5.76 -21.27
C THR A 258 25.96 -5.44 -21.31
N GLY A 259 26.72 -6.28 -22.01
CA GLY A 259 28.19 -6.17 -22.10
C GLY A 259 28.97 -6.93 -21.02
N PHE A 260 28.28 -7.56 -20.05
CA PHE A 260 28.94 -8.44 -19.10
C PHE A 260 28.87 -9.91 -19.52
N ASP A 261 29.99 -10.63 -19.33
CA ASP A 261 30.06 -12.06 -19.53
C ASP A 261 29.40 -12.77 -18.33
N LYS A 262 28.21 -13.34 -18.52
CA LYS A 262 27.42 -14.02 -17.47
C LYS A 262 28.12 -15.25 -16.87
N THR A 263 29.21 -15.72 -17.48
CA THR A 263 30.01 -16.85 -17.00
C THR A 263 31.21 -16.41 -16.15
N LYS A 264 31.42 -15.10 -15.99
CA LYS A 264 32.51 -14.53 -15.21
C LYS A 264 31.98 -13.69 -14.06
N PRO A 265 32.70 -13.62 -12.91
CA PRO A 265 32.33 -12.73 -11.83
C PRO A 265 32.28 -11.28 -12.34
N ILE A 266 31.19 -10.57 -12.03
CA ILE A 266 31.19 -9.11 -12.10
C ILE A 266 31.91 -8.69 -10.83
N LEU A 267 33.15 -8.25 -10.97
CA LEU A 267 33.95 -7.84 -9.84
C LEU A 267 33.76 -6.33 -9.62
N LEU A 268 33.41 -5.97 -8.41
CA LEU A 268 33.57 -4.61 -7.89
C LEU A 268 35.04 -4.37 -7.53
N ASP A 269 35.37 -3.12 -7.25
CA ASP A 269 36.71 -2.69 -6.85
C ASP A 269 37.34 -3.68 -5.83
N GLY A 270 38.53 -4.14 -6.13
CA GLY A 270 39.25 -5.08 -5.28
C GLY A 270 38.84 -6.55 -5.35
N ASN A 271 38.28 -7.04 -6.44
CA ASN A 271 37.90 -8.44 -6.67
C ASN A 271 36.75 -8.98 -5.80
N LYS A 272 35.81 -8.13 -5.38
CA LYS A 272 34.60 -8.60 -4.71
C LYS A 272 33.49 -8.84 -5.73
N PRO A 273 32.77 -9.98 -5.67
CA PRO A 273 31.59 -10.21 -6.50
C PRO A 273 30.55 -9.11 -6.31
N VAL A 274 29.80 -8.76 -7.36
CA VAL A 274 28.67 -7.83 -7.26
C VAL A 274 27.69 -8.41 -6.25
N GLY A 275 27.38 -7.63 -5.22
CA GLY A 275 26.40 -7.98 -4.19
C GLY A 275 24.96 -8.03 -4.69
N GLY A 276 24.06 -8.34 -3.78
CA GLY A 276 22.62 -8.34 -4.03
C GLY A 276 22.11 -7.00 -4.53
N GLN A 277 20.98 -7.02 -5.22
CA GLN A 277 20.22 -5.87 -5.66
C GLN A 277 18.98 -5.78 -4.79
N TYR A 278 18.69 -4.59 -4.30
CA TYR A 278 17.46 -4.28 -3.62
C TYR A 278 16.54 -3.50 -4.56
N PHE A 279 15.27 -3.83 -4.56
CA PHE A 279 14.25 -3.15 -5.34
C PHE A 279 13.21 -2.57 -4.40
N ALA A 280 13.15 -1.25 -4.36
CA ALA A 280 12.27 -0.52 -3.48
C ALA A 280 10.88 -0.32 -4.09
N PHE A 281 9.92 -0.31 -3.19
CA PHE A 281 8.53 0.00 -3.48
C PHE A 281 8.08 1.13 -2.55
N SER A 282 7.33 2.08 -3.08
CA SER A 282 6.76 3.17 -2.27
C SER A 282 5.24 3.18 -2.35
N ALA A 283 4.60 3.34 -1.20
CA ALA A 283 3.16 3.59 -1.10
C ALA A 283 2.79 5.07 -1.35
N LYS A 284 3.77 5.92 -1.66
CA LYS A 284 3.60 7.33 -2.02
C LYS A 284 3.71 7.49 -3.53
N LYS A 285 3.11 8.54 -4.05
CA LYS A 285 3.21 8.93 -5.46
C LYS A 285 3.50 10.43 -5.57
N PRO A 286 4.19 10.89 -6.63
CA PRO A 286 4.59 12.30 -6.79
C PRO A 286 3.42 13.20 -7.22
N VAL A 287 2.20 12.86 -6.83
CA VAL A 287 0.98 13.59 -7.15
C VAL A 287 -0.02 13.42 -6.02
N LYS A 288 -0.72 14.51 -5.69
CA LYS A 288 -1.77 14.52 -4.67
C LYS A 288 -2.90 13.55 -5.00
N THR A 289 -3.44 12.87 -4.00
CA THR A 289 -4.61 12.01 -4.18
C THR A 289 -5.90 12.79 -4.00
N GLU A 290 -6.88 12.62 -4.87
CA GLU A 290 -8.25 13.06 -4.62
C GLU A 290 -8.76 12.56 -3.27
N LEU A 291 -9.74 13.27 -2.70
CA LEU A 291 -10.44 12.79 -1.51
C LEU A 291 -11.05 11.40 -1.79
N LEU A 292 -10.67 10.41 -1.01
CA LEU A 292 -11.23 9.06 -1.13
C LEU A 292 -12.69 9.05 -0.69
N LYS A 293 -13.47 8.09 -1.19
CA LYS A 293 -14.86 7.93 -0.75
C LYS A 293 -14.87 7.30 0.65
N PRO A 294 -15.49 7.96 1.64
CA PRO A 294 -15.66 7.36 2.96
C PRO A 294 -16.71 6.26 2.93
N ALA A 295 -16.61 5.33 3.88
CA ALA A 295 -17.60 4.27 4.09
C ALA A 295 -18.30 4.46 5.43
N LYS A 296 -19.60 4.13 5.49
CA LYS A 296 -20.36 4.07 6.73
C LYS A 296 -20.87 2.66 6.99
N ARG A 297 -20.77 2.24 8.23
CA ARG A 297 -21.30 0.98 8.75
C ARG A 297 -22.10 1.24 10.01
N VAL A 298 -22.90 0.25 10.38
CA VAL A 298 -23.66 0.22 11.62
C VAL A 298 -23.35 -1.10 12.35
N SER A 299 -23.20 -1.03 13.66
CA SER A 299 -22.89 -2.18 14.51
C SER A 299 -23.72 -2.14 15.76
N ASP A 300 -24.25 -3.28 16.19
CA ASP A 300 -24.90 -3.47 17.48
C ASP A 300 -24.30 -4.68 18.22
N ALA A 301 -25.01 -5.27 19.16
CA ALA A 301 -24.49 -6.37 19.97
C ALA A 301 -24.20 -7.63 19.15
N ASP A 302 -25.03 -7.95 18.17
CA ASP A 302 -24.98 -9.19 17.40
C ASP A 302 -24.69 -8.98 15.89
N GLU A 303 -24.83 -7.76 15.37
CA GLU A 303 -24.53 -7.43 13.97
C GLU A 303 -23.37 -6.43 13.90
N LYS A 304 -22.23 -6.83 13.30
CA LYS A 304 -21.03 -5.98 13.21
C LYS A 304 -20.78 -5.51 11.79
N ALA A 305 -20.43 -4.22 11.67
CA ALA A 305 -19.98 -3.59 10.42
C ALA A 305 -20.90 -3.82 9.21
N LYS A 306 -22.21 -3.75 9.41
CA LYS A 306 -23.24 -3.92 8.37
C LYS A 306 -23.61 -2.59 7.72
N THR A 307 -24.32 -2.62 6.61
CA THR A 307 -25.00 -1.46 6.03
C THR A 307 -26.45 -1.35 6.52
N GLU A 308 -26.98 -2.42 7.10
CA GLU A 308 -28.29 -2.49 7.71
C GLU A 308 -28.20 -3.37 8.97
N ASN A 309 -28.79 -2.94 10.07
CA ASN A 309 -28.96 -3.72 11.29
C ASN A 309 -30.42 -3.74 11.75
N ASN A 310 -30.76 -4.71 12.62
CA ASN A 310 -32.13 -4.96 13.09
C ASN A 310 -32.12 -4.97 14.62
N LEU A 311 -32.60 -3.88 15.22
CA LEU A 311 -32.75 -3.81 16.67
C LEU A 311 -33.90 -4.71 17.17
N LYS A 312 -33.65 -5.43 18.25
CA LYS A 312 -34.62 -6.33 18.90
C LYS A 312 -35.57 -5.57 19.80
N VAL A 313 -35.10 -4.49 20.42
CA VAL A 313 -35.85 -3.62 21.30
C VAL A 313 -35.47 -2.15 21.09
N LEU A 314 -36.36 -1.22 21.40
CA LEU A 314 -36.14 0.22 21.23
C LEU A 314 -34.98 0.77 22.07
N SER A 315 -34.69 0.14 23.21
CA SER A 315 -33.64 0.56 24.14
C SER A 315 -32.24 0.02 23.75
N GLU A 316 -32.15 -0.76 22.67
CA GLU A 316 -30.88 -1.33 22.23
C GLU A 316 -29.94 -0.23 21.72
N LYS A 317 -28.69 -0.28 22.20
CA LYS A 317 -27.64 0.61 21.75
C LYS A 317 -26.98 0.06 20.50
N TYR A 318 -26.59 0.96 19.62
CA TYR A 318 -25.83 0.62 18.42
C TYR A 318 -24.87 1.74 18.06
N SER A 319 -23.96 1.50 17.12
CA SER A 319 -22.93 2.46 16.74
C SER A 319 -22.94 2.70 15.26
N TYR A 320 -22.81 3.96 14.86
CA TYR A 320 -22.37 4.32 13.50
C TYR A 320 -20.85 4.35 13.47
N GLU A 321 -20.30 3.83 12.39
CA GLU A 321 -18.86 3.80 12.10
C GLU A 321 -18.60 4.46 10.76
N VAL A 322 -17.97 5.64 10.78
CA VAL A 322 -17.60 6.41 9.58
C VAL A 322 -16.11 6.25 9.36
N SER A 323 -15.72 5.44 8.37
CA SER A 323 -14.33 5.12 8.09
C SER A 323 -13.83 5.84 6.84
N HIS A 324 -12.65 6.42 6.93
CA HIS A 324 -11.98 7.05 5.81
C HIS A 324 -10.48 6.78 5.86
N THR A 325 -9.92 6.33 4.74
CA THR A 325 -8.48 6.14 4.58
C THR A 325 -7.84 7.43 4.10
N VAL A 326 -6.87 7.91 4.86
CA VAL A 326 -5.98 9.01 4.48
C VAL A 326 -4.77 8.39 3.78
N PRO A 327 -4.56 8.64 2.47
CA PRO A 327 -3.44 8.05 1.74
C PRO A 327 -2.08 8.47 2.32
N SER A 328 -1.05 7.68 2.06
CA SER A 328 0.33 8.11 2.26
C SER A 328 0.67 9.19 1.26
N GLU A 329 1.19 10.31 1.74
CA GLU A 329 1.50 11.49 0.90
C GLU A 329 2.92 12.00 1.20
N TYR A 330 3.55 12.65 0.23
CA TYR A 330 4.73 13.48 0.49
C TYR A 330 4.34 14.78 1.20
N GLU A 331 5.26 15.42 1.91
CA GLU A 331 5.00 16.61 2.74
C GLU A 331 4.35 17.76 1.99
N GLU A 332 4.73 17.98 0.72
CA GLU A 332 4.14 19.02 -0.14
C GLU A 332 2.65 18.82 -0.42
N PHE A 333 2.11 17.62 -0.18
CA PHE A 333 0.70 17.26 -0.39
C PHE A 333 -0.08 17.12 0.91
N PHE A 334 0.52 17.42 2.05
CA PHE A 334 -0.16 17.35 3.33
C PHE A 334 -1.39 18.27 3.38
N TYR A 335 -2.43 17.79 4.03
CA TYR A 335 -3.72 18.45 4.08
C TYR A 335 -3.66 19.76 4.89
N LYS A 336 -4.41 20.75 4.45
CA LYS A 336 -4.63 22.00 5.19
C LYS A 336 -5.79 21.86 6.18
N SER A 337 -6.74 21.01 5.85
CA SER A 337 -7.89 20.70 6.70
C SER A 337 -8.38 19.27 6.45
N TYR A 338 -8.88 18.62 7.51
CA TYR A 338 -9.52 17.31 7.43
C TYR A 338 -10.59 17.21 8.51
N VAL A 339 -11.81 16.84 8.10
CA VAL A 339 -12.98 16.79 9.00
C VAL A 339 -13.77 15.51 8.78
N LEU A 340 -14.08 14.82 9.85
CA LEU A 340 -15.06 13.74 9.93
C LEU A 340 -16.36 14.30 10.54
N SER A 341 -17.49 14.13 9.86
CA SER A 341 -18.76 14.67 10.34
C SER A 341 -19.95 13.77 10.05
N ASP A 342 -20.96 13.86 10.92
CA ASP A 342 -22.21 13.10 10.84
C ASP A 342 -23.36 13.94 11.43
N THR A 343 -24.43 14.08 10.70
CA THR A 343 -25.67 14.62 11.25
C THR A 343 -26.54 13.46 11.72
N VAL A 344 -26.40 13.11 12.99
CA VAL A 344 -27.16 12.02 13.62
C VAL A 344 -28.65 12.39 13.64
N PRO A 345 -29.55 11.49 13.19
CA PRO A 345 -30.99 11.73 13.24
C PRO A 345 -31.46 12.20 14.62
N LYS A 346 -32.35 13.17 14.64
CA LYS A 346 -32.87 13.80 15.85
C LYS A 346 -33.64 12.86 16.79
N GLU A 347 -34.08 11.72 16.23
CA GLU A 347 -34.75 10.65 16.99
C GLU A 347 -33.79 9.81 17.82
N LEU A 348 -32.48 10.13 17.74
CA LEU A 348 -31.43 9.44 18.47
C LEU A 348 -30.77 10.33 19.51
N VAL A 349 -30.34 9.72 20.58
CA VAL A 349 -29.44 10.30 21.59
C VAL A 349 -28.04 9.81 21.31
N VAL A 350 -27.07 10.72 21.28
CA VAL A 350 -25.64 10.39 21.15
C VAL A 350 -25.08 10.16 22.56
N ASP A 351 -24.63 8.94 22.81
CA ASP A 351 -24.07 8.55 24.11
C ASP A 351 -22.57 8.77 24.21
N LYS A 352 -21.85 8.36 23.16
CA LYS A 352 -20.38 8.41 23.11
C LYS A 352 -19.90 8.64 21.69
N VAL A 353 -18.82 9.41 21.57
CA VAL A 353 -18.11 9.60 20.30
C VAL A 353 -16.63 9.39 20.54
N GLU A 354 -16.00 8.61 19.67
CA GLU A 354 -14.56 8.40 19.66
C GLU A 354 -14.05 8.21 18.24
N ILE A 355 -12.76 8.47 18.01
CA ILE A 355 -12.08 8.17 16.75
C ILE A 355 -11.02 7.12 17.04
N VAL A 356 -11.03 6.05 16.24
CA VAL A 356 -10.02 4.99 16.32
C VAL A 356 -9.27 4.87 15.01
N ASP A 357 -8.02 4.42 15.07
CA ASP A 357 -7.26 4.04 13.88
C ASP A 357 -7.62 2.61 13.42
N GLU A 358 -7.01 2.14 12.34
CA GLU A 358 -7.23 0.79 11.79
C GLU A 358 -6.82 -0.33 12.74
N THR A 359 -6.05 -0.04 13.80
CA THR A 359 -5.68 -1.01 14.85
C THR A 359 -6.71 -1.07 15.97
N GLY A 360 -7.70 -0.18 15.95
CA GLY A 360 -8.67 0.02 17.03
C GLY A 360 -8.16 0.89 18.19
N LYS A 361 -6.97 1.47 18.07
CA LYS A 361 -6.43 2.40 19.07
C LYS A 361 -7.22 3.70 19.02
N ASN A 362 -7.64 4.20 20.19
CA ASN A 362 -8.27 5.52 20.30
C ASN A 362 -7.25 6.61 19.97
N VAL A 363 -7.60 7.47 19.02
CA VAL A 363 -6.82 8.61 18.52
C VAL A 363 -7.64 9.89 18.49
N THR A 364 -8.69 9.95 19.29
CA THR A 364 -9.58 11.13 19.38
C THR A 364 -8.81 12.41 19.75
N ASP A 365 -7.71 12.26 20.49
CA ASP A 365 -6.83 13.36 20.89
C ASP A 365 -6.12 14.06 19.70
N LYS A 366 -6.05 13.43 18.52
CA LYS A 366 -5.55 14.07 17.28
C LYS A 366 -6.55 15.05 16.67
N PHE A 367 -7.78 15.09 17.16
CA PHE A 367 -8.88 15.87 16.61
C PHE A 367 -9.44 16.86 17.63
N GLU A 368 -9.96 17.97 17.12
CA GLU A 368 -10.78 18.92 17.88
C GLU A 368 -12.25 18.57 17.72
N ASN A 369 -12.97 18.47 18.82
CA ASN A 369 -14.41 18.30 18.81
C ASN A 369 -15.10 19.64 18.53
N LYS A 370 -15.82 19.75 17.43
CA LYS A 370 -16.63 20.90 17.01
C LYS A 370 -18.13 20.56 16.93
N SER A 371 -18.51 19.46 17.58
CA SER A 371 -19.90 18.98 17.57
C SER A 371 -20.85 19.90 18.32
N ASN A 372 -22.10 19.92 17.85
CA ASN A 372 -23.21 20.61 18.51
C ASN A 372 -24.43 19.69 18.49
N LYS A 373 -24.83 19.17 19.65
CA LYS A 373 -25.93 18.19 19.78
C LYS A 373 -25.71 17.00 18.85
N ASN A 374 -26.65 16.77 17.94
CA ASN A 374 -26.61 15.68 16.96
C ASN A 374 -25.77 15.99 15.71
N GLU A 375 -25.22 17.19 15.60
CA GLU A 375 -24.25 17.53 14.56
C GLU A 375 -22.86 17.20 15.06
N ILE A 376 -22.39 16.01 14.72
CA ILE A 376 -21.09 15.52 15.11
C ILE A 376 -20.05 16.01 14.11
N SER A 377 -18.98 16.65 14.62
CA SER A 377 -17.91 17.18 13.79
C SER A 377 -16.58 17.14 14.53
N TYR A 378 -15.60 16.48 13.93
CA TYR A 378 -14.25 16.36 14.44
C TYR A 378 -13.26 16.81 13.37
N SER A 379 -12.52 17.88 13.67
CA SER A 379 -11.50 18.47 12.80
C SER A 379 -10.12 18.01 13.24
N ALA A 380 -9.32 17.45 12.35
CA ALA A 380 -7.93 17.12 12.67
C ALA A 380 -7.16 18.38 13.08
N LYS A 381 -6.35 18.28 14.13
CA LYS A 381 -5.52 19.39 14.62
C LYS A 381 -4.47 19.75 13.57
N SER A 382 -4.20 21.04 13.37
CA SER A 382 -3.26 21.49 12.34
C SER A 382 -1.85 20.92 12.54
N ASP A 383 -1.43 20.70 13.80
CA ASP A 383 -0.13 20.11 14.10
C ASP A 383 -0.06 18.62 13.80
N GLU A 384 -1.19 17.89 13.85
CA GLU A 384 -1.26 16.50 13.40
C GLU A 384 -1.17 16.40 11.87
N LEU A 385 -1.82 17.31 11.14
CA LEU A 385 -1.79 17.34 9.68
C LEU A 385 -0.38 17.60 9.10
N LYS A 386 0.55 18.15 9.88
CA LYS A 386 1.96 18.36 9.49
C LYS A 386 2.85 17.15 9.74
N LYS A 387 2.33 16.08 10.36
CA LYS A 387 3.10 14.89 10.70
C LYS A 387 2.87 13.80 9.66
N SER A 388 3.93 13.20 9.13
CA SER A 388 3.85 12.05 8.23
C SER A 388 3.04 10.90 8.83
N GLY A 389 3.09 10.70 10.16
CA GLY A 389 2.31 9.70 10.89
C GLY A 389 0.80 9.96 10.97
N PHE A 390 0.28 10.99 10.33
CA PHE A 390 -1.17 11.18 10.12
C PHE A 390 -1.64 10.48 8.82
N TYR A 391 -0.74 10.25 7.88
CA TYR A 391 -1.01 9.72 6.54
C TYR A 391 -0.73 8.21 6.49
N GLY A 392 -1.39 7.52 5.56
CA GLY A 392 -1.30 6.06 5.43
C GLY A 392 -2.19 5.30 6.41
N HIS A 393 -3.12 5.99 7.10
CA HIS A 393 -3.99 5.42 8.13
C HIS A 393 -5.47 5.50 7.77
N THR A 394 -6.25 4.59 8.32
CA THR A 394 -7.71 4.65 8.29
C THR A 394 -8.24 5.15 9.64
N TYR A 395 -8.94 6.27 9.61
CA TYR A 395 -9.62 6.82 10.78
C TYR A 395 -11.09 6.44 10.76
N THR A 396 -11.61 5.94 11.87
CA THR A 396 -13.01 5.58 12.04
C THR A 396 -13.64 6.40 13.18
N LEU A 397 -14.56 7.29 12.82
CA LEU A 397 -15.41 7.99 13.76
C LEU A 397 -16.52 7.04 14.20
N LYS A 398 -16.52 6.66 15.48
CA LYS A 398 -17.52 5.81 16.10
C LYS A 398 -18.47 6.66 16.92
N ILE A 399 -19.77 6.53 16.66
CA ILE A 399 -20.84 7.29 17.33
C ILE A 399 -21.80 6.27 17.92
N GLU A 400 -21.75 6.08 19.24
CA GLU A 400 -22.70 5.24 19.98
C GLU A 400 -24.00 6.00 20.20
N VAL A 401 -25.11 5.37 19.83
CA VAL A 401 -26.42 5.98 19.87
C VAL A 401 -27.47 5.01 20.42
N ASN A 402 -28.56 5.57 20.90
CA ASN A 402 -29.81 4.86 21.20
C ASN A 402 -31.00 5.72 20.79
N ILE A 403 -32.19 5.12 20.69
CA ILE A 403 -33.39 5.84 20.33
C ILE A 403 -33.80 6.73 21.49
N ASP A 404 -34.13 8.00 21.20
CA ASP A 404 -34.73 8.89 22.18
C ASP A 404 -36.16 8.43 22.48
N THR A 405 -36.39 7.94 23.70
CA THR A 405 -37.71 7.47 24.14
C THR A 405 -38.78 8.56 24.18
N LYS A 406 -38.39 9.84 24.09
CA LYS A 406 -39.26 11.00 24.02
C LYS A 406 -39.52 11.47 22.60
N ALA A 407 -38.80 10.97 21.61
CA ALA A 407 -38.98 11.37 20.24
C ALA A 407 -40.25 10.76 19.62
N ASP A 408 -40.89 11.52 18.75
CA ASP A 408 -41.97 11.01 17.92
C ASP A 408 -41.37 10.20 16.73
N ILE A 409 -41.28 8.89 16.91
CA ILE A 409 -40.77 7.96 15.91
C ILE A 409 -41.87 7.49 14.93
N SER A 410 -43.13 7.93 15.08
CA SER A 410 -44.23 7.50 14.20
C SER A 410 -44.00 7.84 12.74
N LYS A 411 -43.27 8.91 12.45
CA LYS A 411 -42.88 9.36 11.12
C LYS A 411 -41.84 8.47 10.43
N LEU A 412 -41.21 7.57 11.18
CA LEU A 412 -40.19 6.63 10.69
C LEU A 412 -40.79 5.30 10.23
N LEU A 413 -42.13 5.13 10.35
CA LEU A 413 -42.81 3.91 9.93
C LEU A 413 -42.79 3.77 8.41
N ASP A 414 -42.33 2.61 7.94
CA ASP A 414 -42.49 2.20 6.56
C ASP A 414 -43.90 1.62 6.32
N LYS A 415 -44.19 1.28 5.05
CA LYS A 415 -45.44 0.65 4.66
C LYS A 415 -45.74 -0.71 5.28
N ASP A 416 -44.67 -1.38 5.75
CA ASP A 416 -44.75 -2.72 6.36
C ASP A 416 -44.81 -2.62 7.91
N GLY A 417 -44.86 -1.39 8.45
CA GLY A 417 -44.97 -1.13 9.87
C GLY A 417 -43.66 -1.25 10.66
N ASN A 418 -42.52 -1.25 9.98
CA ASN A 418 -41.22 -1.18 10.64
C ASN A 418 -40.78 0.27 10.80
N PHE A 419 -40.07 0.58 11.86
CA PHE A 419 -39.38 1.85 11.97
C PHE A 419 -38.05 1.76 11.24
N ILE A 420 -37.78 2.72 10.36
CA ILE A 420 -36.52 2.79 9.61
C ILE A 420 -35.81 4.10 9.90
N ILE A 421 -34.62 4.02 10.45
CA ILE A 421 -33.71 5.14 10.63
C ILE A 421 -32.61 5.01 9.59
N GLN A 422 -32.48 6.03 8.72
CA GLN A 422 -31.42 6.08 7.73
C GLN A 422 -30.46 7.20 8.09
N ASN A 423 -29.15 6.94 7.90
CA ASN A 423 -28.12 7.93 8.17
C ASN A 423 -26.99 7.87 7.13
N THR A 424 -26.43 9.05 6.81
CA THR A 424 -25.23 9.24 6.01
C THR A 424 -24.28 10.16 6.78
N ALA A 425 -23.01 10.09 6.46
CA ALA A 425 -21.99 10.95 7.05
C ALA A 425 -21.14 11.59 5.94
N ARG A 426 -20.24 12.47 6.32
CA ARG A 426 -19.43 13.25 5.40
C ARG A 426 -17.98 13.34 5.84
N VAL A 427 -17.07 13.32 4.88
CA VAL A 427 -15.66 13.64 5.10
C VAL A 427 -15.28 14.82 4.22
N SER A 428 -14.49 15.74 4.78
CA SER A 428 -13.98 16.91 4.08
C SER A 428 -12.45 16.94 4.13
N LYS A 429 -11.83 17.32 3.02
CA LYS A 429 -10.39 17.56 2.89
C LYS A 429 -10.18 18.83 2.05
N ASP A 430 -9.54 19.84 2.60
CA ASP A 430 -9.16 21.08 1.90
C ASP A 430 -10.34 21.74 1.15
N GLY A 431 -11.53 21.69 1.75
CA GLY A 431 -12.77 22.21 1.15
C GLY A 431 -13.51 21.24 0.24
N ASN A 432 -12.89 20.16 -0.21
CA ASN A 432 -13.58 19.09 -0.96
C ASN A 432 -14.32 18.16 0.00
N THR A 433 -15.52 17.73 -0.38
CA THR A 433 -16.37 16.87 0.47
C THR A 433 -16.85 15.64 -0.27
N LYS A 434 -16.96 14.51 0.43
CA LYS A 434 -17.62 13.31 -0.05
C LYS A 434 -18.53 12.72 1.02
N ASP A 435 -19.72 12.34 0.61
CA ASP A 435 -20.68 11.64 1.47
C ASP A 435 -20.40 10.13 1.47
N THR A 436 -20.74 9.48 2.57
CA THR A 436 -20.69 8.02 2.69
C THR A 436 -21.84 7.36 1.92
N ASN A 437 -21.80 6.03 1.83
CA ASN A 437 -23.01 5.26 1.62
C ASN A 437 -23.99 5.47 2.78
N PRO A 438 -25.32 5.38 2.55
CA PRO A 438 -26.31 5.34 3.62
C PRO A 438 -26.23 4.01 4.38
N VAL A 439 -26.58 4.05 5.67
CA VAL A 439 -26.86 2.88 6.49
C VAL A 439 -28.30 2.93 7.01
N LYS A 440 -28.88 1.77 7.32
CA LYS A 440 -30.24 1.65 7.83
C LYS A 440 -30.27 0.87 9.14
N THR A 441 -31.02 1.38 10.10
CA THR A 441 -31.39 0.66 11.32
C THR A 441 -32.88 0.38 11.28
N LYS A 442 -33.25 -0.89 11.36
CA LYS A 442 -34.66 -1.33 11.38
C LYS A 442 -35.06 -1.78 12.76
N ILE A 443 -36.28 -1.45 13.14
CA ILE A 443 -36.91 -1.92 14.36
C ILE A 443 -38.27 -2.47 13.96
N LYS A 444 -38.46 -3.77 14.17
CA LYS A 444 -39.75 -4.41 13.90
C LYS A 444 -40.78 -3.91 14.89
N LYS A 445 -41.96 -3.57 14.41
CA LYS A 445 -43.11 -3.26 15.24
C LYS A 445 -43.44 -4.48 16.10
N LEU A 446 -43.19 -4.40 17.39
CA LEU A 446 -43.70 -5.40 18.33
C LEU A 446 -45.22 -5.15 18.54
N PRO A 447 -46.08 -6.20 18.46
CA PRO A 447 -47.53 -6.04 18.47
C PRO A 447 -48.09 -5.31 19.68
N ASN A 448 -47.34 -5.21 20.79
CA ASN A 448 -47.81 -4.72 22.10
C ASN A 448 -47.14 -3.44 22.60
N GLU A 449 -46.17 -2.85 21.95
CA GLU A 449 -45.48 -1.64 22.45
C GLU A 449 -46.04 -0.32 21.89
N ILE A 450 -47.07 -0.35 21.05
CA ILE A 450 -47.65 0.85 20.41
C ILE A 450 -48.99 1.27 21.04
N LYS A 451 -49.24 0.87 22.29
CA LYS A 451 -50.34 1.43 23.05
C LYS A 451 -49.80 2.18 24.27
N LYS A 452 -49.12 3.29 24.03
CA LYS A 452 -48.98 4.36 25.02
C LYS A 452 -48.75 5.68 24.32
#